data_23d09616b4536fc3dca1389e5ab4a19f
#
_entry.id   23d09616b4536fc3dca1389e5ab4a19f
#
_cell.length_a   1.000
_cell.length_b   1.000
_cell.length_c   1.000
_cell.angle_alpha   90.00
_cell.angle_beta   90.00
_cell.angle_gamma   90.00
#
_symmetry.space_group_name_H-M   'P 1'
#
loop_
_entity.id
_entity.type
_entity.pdbx_description
1 polymer ?
#
loop_
_entity_poly.entity_id
_entity_poly.type
_entity_poly.pdbx_seq_one_letter_code
_entity_poly.pdbx_strand_id
1 'polypeptide(L)'
;MEYFAESYDVIVIGAGHAGIEACLAAARLGVKTAVFTINLDWVGNMPCNPSIGGTSKGHLVREIDALGGEMGKAADKYTLQSRMLNLGKGPAVHSLRAQIDRREYSQGMKHTLELQENLDIRQGEIVDLYRLENGEWQVKTKLEALFNAKAVIIATGTFLGGRVYIGDVSYESGPDGMFPATELSKALKKLNIPLRRFKTGTPSRVNRKSIDFSNLEEQDGDEETVPFSFETQTPPKNKVCCHITYSNEKTKQIILENLDRSPMYSGKIEGKGPRYCPSFEDKIVRFKDKERHQLFIEPCGLETEEMYLQGLSSSLPEDVQLAFIHTIPGLEHAQVMRTAYAIEYDCVDPTALNATLEFNSIKGLYGAGQFNGSSGYEEAAAQGLVAGINAALKIKGEEPMILDRGGSYIGTLIDDLVTKGCTDPYRMMTSRSEYRLVLRQDNADVRLTPIGYKIGLISQERYDKFISKEEMVKAERERIEQKSIPLTDALQKIMEDCGTTPLERGCKMIELLKRPQITYKALTSVDDDRPDLPRAVFEQVEIAVKYEGYIKRQEQQIKEMRRIECKKIPADIDYYSLKGLRLEAVEKLSKIKPENLGQASRISGVNPADIAALNIILETL
;
A
#
# COMPACT_ATOMS: atom_id res chain seq x y z
N MET A 1 -21.12 -13.14 32.59
CA MET A 1 -21.60 -14.47 32.13
C MET A 1 -21.59 -14.47 30.62
N GLU A 2 -20.92 -15.42 30.02
CA GLU A 2 -20.87 -15.54 28.57
C GLU A 2 -22.26 -15.79 27.99
N TYR A 3 -22.53 -15.18 26.84
CA TYR A 3 -23.78 -15.39 26.11
C TYR A 3 -23.54 -15.40 24.62
N PHE A 4 -24.26 -16.25 23.91
CA PHE A 4 -24.25 -16.27 22.45
C PHE A 4 -25.02 -15.05 21.90
N ALA A 5 -24.38 -14.28 21.04
CA ALA A 5 -24.95 -13.07 20.48
C ALA A 5 -25.47 -13.28 19.05
N GLU A 6 -24.62 -13.76 18.15
CA GLU A 6 -24.96 -13.87 16.73
C GLU A 6 -23.95 -14.72 15.93
N SER A 7 -24.37 -15.16 14.72
CA SER A 7 -23.48 -15.83 13.75
C SER A 7 -23.34 -15.02 12.46
N TYR A 8 -22.13 -15.05 11.92
CA TYR A 8 -21.75 -14.44 10.66
C TYR A 8 -21.06 -15.46 9.75
N ASP A 9 -20.91 -15.13 8.48
CA ASP A 9 -20.03 -15.87 7.58
C ASP A 9 -18.58 -15.45 7.77
N VAL A 10 -18.34 -14.11 7.87
CA VAL A 10 -17.02 -13.53 8.08
C VAL A 10 -17.05 -12.56 9.27
N ILE A 11 -16.07 -12.68 10.16
CA ILE A 11 -15.80 -11.66 11.18
C ILE A 11 -14.43 -11.04 10.90
N VAL A 12 -14.38 -9.70 10.84
CA VAL A 12 -13.15 -8.92 10.70
C VAL A 12 -12.82 -8.24 12.02
N ILE A 13 -11.60 -8.42 12.50
CA ILE A 13 -11.13 -7.84 13.77
C ILE A 13 -10.23 -6.64 13.49
N GLY A 14 -10.76 -5.45 13.68
CA GLY A 14 -10.10 -4.17 13.42
C GLY A 14 -10.68 -3.45 12.19
N ALA A 15 -11.05 -2.18 12.33
CA ALA A 15 -11.57 -1.31 11.26
C ALA A 15 -10.55 -0.26 10.79
N GLY A 16 -9.26 -0.63 10.73
CA GLY A 16 -8.23 0.12 9.98
C GLY A 16 -8.37 -0.14 8.48
N HIS A 17 -7.44 0.38 7.67
CA HIS A 17 -7.50 0.28 6.21
C HIS A 17 -7.63 -1.17 5.70
N ALA A 18 -6.95 -2.12 6.35
CA ALA A 18 -7.10 -3.55 6.02
C ALA A 18 -8.50 -4.08 6.35
N GLY A 19 -9.01 -3.77 7.54
CA GLY A 19 -10.32 -4.25 7.95
C GLY A 19 -11.47 -3.67 7.12
N ILE A 20 -11.37 -2.40 6.75
CA ILE A 20 -12.34 -1.72 5.88
C ILE A 20 -12.44 -2.44 4.53
N GLU A 21 -11.32 -2.61 3.84
CA GLU A 21 -11.32 -3.28 2.54
C GLU A 21 -11.75 -4.76 2.64
N ALA A 22 -11.37 -5.45 3.72
CA ALA A 22 -11.74 -6.84 3.93
C ALA A 22 -13.25 -7.01 4.15
N CYS A 23 -13.86 -6.23 5.04
CA CYS A 23 -15.29 -6.34 5.33
C CYS A 23 -16.16 -5.87 4.15
N LEU A 24 -15.76 -4.77 3.46
CA LEU A 24 -16.46 -4.31 2.26
C LEU A 24 -16.41 -5.35 1.14
N ALA A 25 -15.24 -5.95 0.88
CA ALA A 25 -15.11 -6.99 -0.14
C ALA A 25 -16.00 -8.20 0.16
N ALA A 26 -15.96 -8.71 1.39
CA ALA A 26 -16.76 -9.85 1.80
C ALA A 26 -18.28 -9.55 1.71
N ALA A 27 -18.71 -8.41 2.23
CA ALA A 27 -20.13 -8.01 2.21
C ALA A 27 -20.66 -7.78 0.77
N ARG A 28 -19.87 -7.11 -0.08
CA ARG A 28 -20.20 -6.87 -1.50
C ARG A 28 -20.29 -8.17 -2.31
N LEU A 29 -19.56 -9.20 -1.91
CA LEU A 29 -19.68 -10.55 -2.49
C LEU A 29 -20.85 -11.35 -1.91
N GLY A 30 -21.68 -10.74 -1.07
CA GLY A 30 -22.95 -11.30 -0.60
C GLY A 30 -22.84 -12.23 0.62
N VAL A 31 -21.71 -12.23 1.35
CA VAL A 31 -21.59 -13.00 2.59
C VAL A 31 -21.88 -12.13 3.81
N LYS A 32 -22.59 -12.68 4.80
CA LYS A 32 -22.94 -11.97 6.04
C LYS A 32 -21.69 -11.68 6.85
N THR A 33 -21.33 -10.42 6.97
CA THR A 33 -20.05 -9.97 7.53
C THR A 33 -20.25 -9.09 8.76
N ALA A 34 -19.39 -9.22 9.76
CA ALA A 34 -19.27 -8.23 10.83
C ALA A 34 -17.84 -7.69 10.91
N VAL A 35 -17.69 -6.40 11.20
CA VAL A 35 -16.41 -5.81 11.57
C VAL A 35 -16.45 -5.28 13.00
N PHE A 36 -15.48 -5.68 13.82
CA PHE A 36 -15.32 -5.23 15.19
C PHE A 36 -14.19 -4.19 15.27
N THR A 37 -14.47 -3.08 15.92
CA THR A 37 -13.49 -2.04 16.24
C THR A 37 -13.56 -1.65 17.70
N ILE A 38 -12.43 -1.27 18.29
CA ILE A 38 -12.38 -0.78 19.67
C ILE A 38 -13.10 0.56 19.82
N ASN A 39 -13.17 1.36 18.75
CA ASN A 39 -13.84 2.65 18.76
C ASN A 39 -14.36 3.00 17.36
N LEU A 40 -15.66 3.26 17.25
CA LEU A 40 -16.33 3.62 16.00
C LEU A 40 -15.92 4.98 15.43
N ASP A 41 -15.44 5.89 16.25
CA ASP A 41 -15.00 7.22 15.80
C ASP A 41 -13.60 7.22 15.19
N TRP A 42 -12.93 6.05 15.16
CA TRP A 42 -11.57 5.89 14.64
C TRP A 42 -11.47 4.87 13.50
N VAL A 43 -12.57 4.62 12.82
CA VAL A 43 -12.58 3.82 11.57
C VAL A 43 -11.69 4.49 10.54
N GLY A 44 -10.79 3.74 9.88
CA GLY A 44 -9.87 4.28 8.89
C GLY A 44 -8.89 5.33 9.42
N ASN A 45 -8.58 5.30 10.72
CA ASN A 45 -7.69 6.28 11.34
C ASN A 45 -6.31 6.33 10.68
N MET A 46 -5.77 7.54 10.55
CA MET A 46 -4.42 7.82 10.04
C MET A 46 -3.53 8.37 11.17
N PRO A 47 -3.04 7.53 12.09
CA PRO A 47 -2.27 8.00 13.26
C PRO A 47 -0.86 8.49 12.91
N CYS A 48 -0.36 8.17 11.74
CA CYS A 48 0.91 8.63 11.23
C CYS A 48 0.67 9.75 10.20
N ASN A 49 1.06 9.56 8.96
CA ASN A 49 0.97 10.55 7.90
C ASN A 49 -0.49 10.74 7.42
N PRO A 50 -1.06 11.96 7.39
CA PRO A 50 -2.37 12.23 6.83
C PRO A 50 -2.34 12.27 5.30
N SER A 51 -1.81 11.24 4.66
CA SER A 51 -1.71 11.15 3.20
C SER A 51 -1.88 9.73 2.69
N ILE A 52 -2.40 9.61 1.47
CA ILE A 52 -2.53 8.36 0.73
C ILE A 52 -1.72 8.47 -0.56
N GLY A 53 -1.08 7.35 -0.96
CA GLY A 53 -0.25 7.29 -2.13
C GLY A 53 1.21 7.66 -1.88
N GLY A 54 1.90 8.08 -2.95
CA GLY A 54 3.35 8.24 -2.97
C GLY A 54 4.03 7.14 -3.77
N THR A 55 5.37 7.18 -3.85
CA THR A 55 6.14 6.26 -4.70
C THR A 55 5.80 4.79 -4.40
N SER A 56 5.37 4.06 -5.42
CA SER A 56 4.81 2.69 -5.40
C SER A 56 3.47 2.53 -4.67
N LYS A 57 3.13 3.39 -3.76
CA LYS A 57 1.88 3.33 -3.00
C LYS A 57 0.69 3.80 -3.82
N GLY A 58 0.86 4.84 -4.65
CA GLY A 58 -0.15 5.24 -5.64
C GLY A 58 -0.52 4.09 -6.60
N HIS A 59 0.43 3.22 -6.93
CA HIS A 59 0.17 2.00 -7.70
C HIS A 59 -0.77 1.05 -6.95
N LEU A 60 -0.52 0.80 -5.65
CA LEU A 60 -1.40 -0.04 -4.83
C LEU A 60 -2.81 0.53 -4.74
N VAL A 61 -2.97 1.84 -4.51
CA VAL A 61 -4.31 2.47 -4.43
C VAL A 61 -5.08 2.30 -5.74
N ARG A 62 -4.42 2.52 -6.88
CA ARG A 62 -5.01 2.30 -8.20
C ARG A 62 -5.39 0.84 -8.44
N GLU A 63 -4.57 -0.10 -7.98
CA GLU A 63 -4.86 -1.53 -8.09
C GLU A 63 -6.00 -1.97 -7.16
N ILE A 64 -6.06 -1.43 -5.94
CA ILE A 64 -7.19 -1.62 -5.01
C ILE A 64 -8.49 -1.13 -5.66
N ASP A 65 -8.49 0.09 -6.21
CA ASP A 65 -9.65 0.64 -6.90
C ASP A 65 -10.05 -0.20 -8.11
N ALA A 66 -9.09 -0.60 -8.95
CA ALA A 66 -9.35 -1.42 -10.14
C ALA A 66 -9.98 -2.79 -9.83
N LEU A 67 -9.76 -3.33 -8.64
CA LEU A 67 -10.42 -4.55 -8.14
C LEU A 67 -11.79 -4.29 -7.49
N GLY A 68 -12.18 -3.04 -7.25
CA GLY A 68 -13.45 -2.68 -6.61
C GLY A 68 -13.33 -2.29 -5.14
N GLY A 69 -12.11 -1.99 -4.65
CA GLY A 69 -11.88 -1.46 -3.31
C GLY A 69 -12.33 0.00 -3.15
N GLU A 70 -12.26 0.52 -1.91
CA GLU A 70 -12.85 1.81 -1.52
C GLU A 70 -11.81 2.91 -1.33
N MET A 71 -10.56 2.58 -0.99
CA MET A 71 -9.54 3.56 -0.61
C MET A 71 -9.34 4.66 -1.66
N GLY A 72 -9.34 4.33 -2.95
CA GLY A 72 -9.16 5.30 -4.04
C GLY A 72 -10.27 6.33 -4.09
N LYS A 73 -11.53 5.91 -3.99
CA LYS A 73 -12.72 6.78 -3.98
C LYS A 73 -12.71 7.73 -2.77
N ALA A 74 -12.44 7.19 -1.60
CA ALA A 74 -12.36 7.97 -0.37
C ALA A 74 -11.18 8.96 -0.40
N ALA A 75 -10.01 8.55 -0.93
CA ALA A 75 -8.88 9.44 -1.10
C ALA A 75 -9.24 10.64 -1.99
N ASP A 76 -9.88 10.41 -3.14
CA ASP A 76 -10.31 11.50 -4.04
C ASP A 76 -11.28 12.46 -3.36
N LYS A 77 -12.27 11.93 -2.64
CA LYS A 77 -13.31 12.70 -1.97
C LYS A 77 -12.77 13.62 -0.87
N TYR A 78 -11.80 13.14 -0.10
CA TYR A 78 -11.27 13.82 1.08
C TYR A 78 -9.88 14.41 0.85
N THR A 79 -9.47 14.57 -0.40
CA THR A 79 -8.20 15.22 -0.78
C THR A 79 -8.18 16.68 -0.38
N LEU A 80 -7.10 17.09 0.26
CA LEU A 80 -6.70 18.47 0.53
C LEU A 80 -5.75 19.01 -0.52
N GLN A 81 -4.79 18.18 -0.95
CA GLN A 81 -3.79 18.50 -1.96
C GLN A 81 -3.38 17.23 -2.70
N SER A 82 -3.25 17.30 -4.02
CA SER A 82 -2.82 16.18 -4.87
C SER A 82 -1.59 16.53 -5.69
N ARG A 83 -0.65 15.58 -5.80
CA ARG A 83 0.56 15.70 -6.60
C ARG A 83 0.91 14.39 -7.29
N MET A 84 1.39 14.50 -8.53
CA MET A 84 2.04 13.40 -9.23
C MET A 84 3.55 13.44 -8.95
N LEU A 85 4.07 12.44 -8.26
CA LEU A 85 5.49 12.33 -7.95
C LEU A 85 6.26 11.67 -9.10
N ASN A 86 7.55 11.97 -9.18
CA ASN A 86 8.50 11.38 -10.14
C ASN A 86 8.21 11.66 -11.63
N LEU A 87 7.53 12.73 -11.97
CA LEU A 87 7.23 13.11 -13.37
C LEU A 87 8.49 13.10 -14.28
N GLY A 88 9.63 13.56 -13.77
CA GLY A 88 10.90 13.56 -14.52
C GLY A 88 11.57 12.18 -14.68
N LYS A 89 11.01 11.10 -14.11
CA LYS A 89 11.61 9.75 -14.14
C LYS A 89 10.90 8.76 -15.06
N GLY A 90 9.85 9.19 -15.73
CA GLY A 90 9.06 8.39 -16.66
C GLY A 90 7.92 7.57 -16.00
N PRO A 91 7.01 7.04 -16.84
CA PRO A 91 5.69 6.54 -16.41
C PRO A 91 5.76 5.29 -15.48
N ALA A 92 6.84 4.53 -15.53
CA ALA A 92 7.03 3.35 -14.69
C ALA A 92 7.07 3.64 -13.18
N VAL A 93 7.31 4.90 -12.79
CA VAL A 93 7.44 5.33 -11.40
C VAL A 93 6.61 6.59 -11.07
N HIS A 94 5.81 7.09 -12.02
CA HIS A 94 4.82 8.12 -11.72
C HIS A 94 3.91 7.62 -10.61
N SER A 95 3.70 8.42 -9.59
CA SER A 95 2.96 7.98 -8.40
C SER A 95 2.14 9.12 -7.81
N LEU A 96 0.84 8.96 -7.79
CA LEU A 96 -0.06 9.88 -7.11
C LEU A 96 0.20 9.90 -5.60
N ARG A 97 0.13 11.08 -5.01
CA ARG A 97 0.09 11.31 -3.58
C ARG A 97 -0.93 12.40 -3.27
N ALA A 98 -1.85 12.12 -2.37
CA ALA A 98 -2.79 13.09 -1.86
C ALA A 98 -2.61 13.29 -0.35
N GLN A 99 -2.58 14.56 0.06
CA GLN A 99 -2.80 14.96 1.42
C GLN A 99 -4.29 14.86 1.71
N ILE A 100 -4.66 14.25 2.84
CA ILE A 100 -6.03 13.86 3.16
C ILE A 100 -6.53 14.60 4.38
N ASP A 101 -7.77 15.05 4.36
CA ASP A 101 -8.47 15.46 5.57
C ASP A 101 -8.71 14.22 6.44
N ARG A 102 -7.94 14.09 7.49
CA ARG A 102 -7.90 12.90 8.34
C ARG A 102 -9.25 12.60 9.00
N ARG A 103 -9.97 13.64 9.42
CA ARG A 103 -11.25 13.50 10.12
C ARG A 103 -12.39 13.19 9.16
N GLU A 104 -12.47 13.94 8.10
CA GLU A 104 -13.47 13.72 7.06
C GLU A 104 -13.33 12.34 6.43
N TYR A 105 -12.11 11.88 6.18
CA TYR A 105 -11.83 10.55 5.67
C TYR A 105 -12.34 9.45 6.63
N SER A 106 -12.02 9.58 7.92
CA SER A 106 -12.44 8.61 8.94
C SER A 106 -13.96 8.54 9.06
N GLN A 107 -14.64 9.69 9.13
CA GLN A 107 -16.10 9.76 9.18
C GLN A 107 -16.75 9.19 7.91
N GLY A 108 -16.19 9.52 6.75
CA GLY A 108 -16.70 9.03 5.47
C GLY A 108 -16.54 7.52 5.31
N MET A 109 -15.39 6.97 5.73
CA MET A 109 -15.18 5.52 5.72
C MET A 109 -16.14 4.80 6.67
N LYS A 110 -16.36 5.34 7.88
CA LYS A 110 -17.37 4.81 8.81
C LYS A 110 -18.75 4.80 8.15
N HIS A 111 -19.15 5.91 7.55
CA HIS A 111 -20.46 6.01 6.89
C HIS A 111 -20.59 5.04 5.71
N THR A 112 -19.53 4.82 4.93
CA THR A 112 -19.50 3.81 3.87
C THR A 112 -19.76 2.41 4.43
N LEU A 113 -19.17 2.06 5.57
CA LEU A 113 -19.41 0.77 6.23
C LEU A 113 -20.85 0.65 6.75
N GLU A 114 -21.39 1.72 7.33
CA GLU A 114 -22.76 1.76 7.87
C GLU A 114 -23.84 1.58 6.79
N LEU A 115 -23.57 2.04 5.57
CA LEU A 115 -24.49 1.92 4.43
C LEU A 115 -24.34 0.60 3.67
N GLN A 116 -23.29 -0.19 3.92
CA GLN A 116 -23.03 -1.39 3.16
C GLN A 116 -23.99 -2.52 3.57
N GLU A 117 -24.75 -3.03 2.61
CA GLU A 117 -25.57 -4.24 2.81
C GLU A 117 -24.71 -5.45 3.19
N ASN A 118 -25.26 -6.38 3.95
CA ASN A 118 -24.61 -7.58 4.49
C ASN A 118 -23.43 -7.30 5.44
N LEU A 119 -23.32 -6.07 5.97
CA LEU A 119 -22.23 -5.67 6.86
C LEU A 119 -22.78 -5.05 8.15
N ASP A 120 -22.41 -5.66 9.30
CA ASP A 120 -22.61 -5.07 10.61
C ASP A 120 -21.30 -4.49 11.14
N ILE A 121 -21.35 -3.24 11.57
CA ILE A 121 -20.23 -2.58 12.24
C ILE A 121 -20.49 -2.53 13.75
N ARG A 122 -19.54 -3.04 14.56
CA ARG A 122 -19.70 -3.16 16.00
C ARG A 122 -18.53 -2.60 16.77
N GLN A 123 -18.81 -1.79 17.77
CA GLN A 123 -17.80 -1.42 18.75
C GLN A 123 -17.66 -2.54 19.78
N GLY A 124 -16.45 -3.09 19.88
CA GLY A 124 -16.13 -4.14 20.83
C GLY A 124 -14.68 -4.59 20.71
N GLU A 125 -14.02 -4.81 21.84
CA GLU A 125 -12.70 -5.41 21.89
C GLU A 125 -12.86 -6.94 21.82
N ILE A 126 -12.28 -7.58 20.80
CA ILE A 126 -12.14 -9.03 20.73
C ILE A 126 -10.96 -9.44 21.59
N VAL A 127 -11.19 -10.33 22.55
CA VAL A 127 -10.18 -10.76 23.54
C VAL A 127 -9.76 -12.22 23.38
N ASP A 128 -10.60 -13.06 22.78
CA ASP A 128 -10.29 -14.47 22.56
C ASP A 128 -10.96 -14.99 21.29
N LEU A 129 -10.40 -16.06 20.72
CA LEU A 129 -10.97 -16.80 19.59
C LEU A 129 -10.57 -18.27 19.68
N TYR A 130 -11.51 -19.16 19.36
CA TYR A 130 -11.29 -20.61 19.39
C TYR A 130 -12.10 -21.33 18.33
N ARG A 131 -11.63 -22.53 17.97
CA ARG A 131 -12.27 -23.39 17.01
C ARG A 131 -13.34 -24.23 17.67
N LEU A 132 -14.53 -24.24 17.09
CA LEU A 132 -15.63 -25.12 17.52
C LEU A 132 -15.49 -26.51 16.88
N GLU A 133 -16.18 -27.52 17.46
CA GLU A 133 -16.19 -28.89 16.95
C GLU A 133 -16.74 -29.01 15.51
N ASN A 134 -17.71 -28.15 15.15
CA ASN A 134 -18.25 -28.08 13.79
C ASN A 134 -17.31 -27.44 12.77
N GLY A 135 -16.13 -27.01 13.21
CA GLY A 135 -15.13 -26.38 12.36
C GLY A 135 -15.34 -24.88 12.14
N GLU A 136 -16.31 -24.23 12.76
CA GLU A 136 -16.46 -22.77 12.79
C GLU A 136 -15.56 -22.13 13.84
N TRP A 137 -15.40 -20.82 13.74
CA TRP A 137 -14.74 -19.99 14.74
C TRP A 137 -15.75 -19.41 15.70
N GLN A 138 -15.37 -19.31 16.97
CA GLN A 138 -16.09 -18.48 17.93
C GLN A 138 -15.15 -17.39 18.42
N VAL A 139 -15.56 -16.12 18.33
CA VAL A 139 -14.83 -14.97 18.84
C VAL A 139 -15.55 -14.42 20.07
N LYS A 140 -14.76 -14.05 21.07
CA LYS A 140 -15.25 -13.54 22.36
C LYS A 140 -14.88 -12.07 22.49
N THR A 141 -15.87 -11.24 22.85
CA THR A 141 -15.64 -9.85 23.23
C THR A 141 -15.28 -9.72 24.71
N LYS A 142 -14.68 -8.61 25.08
CA LYS A 142 -14.41 -8.26 26.49
C LYS A 142 -15.65 -8.17 27.37
N LEU A 143 -16.82 -7.94 26.76
CA LEU A 143 -18.12 -7.90 27.44
C LEU A 143 -18.81 -9.26 27.48
N GLU A 144 -18.06 -10.35 27.29
CA GLU A 144 -18.50 -11.74 27.36
C GLU A 144 -19.49 -12.20 26.26
N ALA A 145 -19.69 -11.40 25.20
CA ALA A 145 -20.49 -11.81 24.06
C ALA A 145 -19.70 -12.76 23.15
N LEU A 146 -20.35 -13.82 22.70
CA LEU A 146 -19.82 -14.86 21.82
C LEU A 146 -20.46 -14.75 20.44
N PHE A 147 -19.62 -14.70 19.40
CA PHE A 147 -20.03 -14.65 18.00
C PHE A 147 -19.40 -15.79 17.22
N ASN A 148 -20.18 -16.49 16.43
CA ASN A 148 -19.66 -17.55 15.56
C ASN A 148 -19.38 -17.03 14.16
N ALA A 149 -18.37 -17.60 13.47
CA ALA A 149 -18.04 -17.28 12.09
C ALA A 149 -17.43 -18.48 11.36
N LYS A 150 -17.67 -18.57 10.04
CA LYS A 150 -17.00 -19.54 9.17
C LYS A 150 -15.55 -19.15 8.89
N ALA A 151 -15.29 -17.83 8.83
CA ALA A 151 -13.95 -17.29 8.67
C ALA A 151 -13.74 -16.05 9.55
N VAL A 152 -12.48 -15.86 10.01
CA VAL A 152 -12.04 -14.70 10.79
C VAL A 152 -10.84 -14.05 10.10
N ILE A 153 -10.86 -12.72 9.96
CA ILE A 153 -9.77 -11.93 9.39
C ILE A 153 -9.19 -11.02 10.47
N ILE A 154 -7.91 -11.20 10.80
CA ILE A 154 -7.20 -10.39 11.79
C ILE A 154 -6.56 -9.18 11.10
N ALA A 155 -7.04 -7.98 11.42
CA ALA A 155 -6.61 -6.69 10.85
C ALA A 155 -6.30 -5.65 11.94
N THR A 156 -5.63 -6.08 13.00
CA THR A 156 -5.43 -5.32 14.25
C THR A 156 -4.43 -4.16 14.17
N GLY A 157 -3.67 -4.06 13.08
CA GLY A 157 -2.70 -2.97 12.89
C GLY A 157 -1.66 -2.88 14.02
N THR A 158 -1.43 -1.68 14.51
CA THR A 158 -0.48 -1.40 15.60
C THR A 158 -1.08 -1.54 17.00
N PHE A 159 -2.32 -2.00 17.12
CA PHE A 159 -3.00 -2.15 18.40
C PHE A 159 -2.65 -3.46 19.13
N LEU A 160 -2.27 -4.51 18.38
CA LEU A 160 -2.00 -5.83 18.97
C LEU A 160 -0.77 -5.80 19.88
N GLY A 161 -0.99 -5.95 21.18
CA GLY A 161 0.07 -5.84 22.19
C GLY A 161 0.79 -4.48 22.14
N GLY A 162 0.08 -3.40 21.79
CA GLY A 162 0.62 -2.07 21.57
C GLY A 162 1.25 -1.47 22.83
N ARG A 163 2.47 -0.90 22.67
CA ARG A 163 3.19 -0.20 23.74
C ARG A 163 3.87 1.05 23.20
N VAL A 164 3.56 2.19 23.78
CA VAL A 164 4.12 3.51 23.41
C VAL A 164 5.37 3.80 24.24
N TYR A 165 6.34 4.47 23.60
CA TYR A 165 7.60 4.90 24.20
C TYR A 165 7.89 6.37 23.86
N ILE A 166 8.20 7.16 24.89
CA ILE A 166 8.62 8.56 24.82
C ILE A 166 9.74 8.74 25.84
N GLY A 167 10.99 8.72 25.40
CA GLY A 167 12.14 8.73 26.29
C GLY A 167 12.11 7.57 27.29
N ASP A 168 12.16 7.88 28.55
CA ASP A 168 12.14 6.89 29.63
C ASP A 168 10.74 6.36 29.94
N VAL A 169 9.69 7.06 29.49
CA VAL A 169 8.29 6.69 29.74
C VAL A 169 7.83 5.67 28.74
N SER A 170 7.20 4.58 29.22
CA SER A 170 6.51 3.62 28.36
C SER A 170 5.24 3.12 29.05
N TYR A 171 4.20 2.91 28.24
CA TYR A 171 2.90 2.42 28.72
C TYR A 171 2.16 1.64 27.63
N GLU A 172 1.27 0.75 28.05
CA GLU A 172 0.40 0.03 27.12
C GLU A 172 -0.61 0.99 26.51
N SER A 173 -0.56 1.10 25.17
CA SER A 173 -1.45 1.95 24.39
C SER A 173 -1.41 1.54 22.92
N GLY A 174 -2.53 1.76 22.22
CA GLY A 174 -2.56 1.90 20.78
C GLY A 174 -2.22 3.31 20.33
N PRO A 175 -2.28 3.60 19.02
CA PRO A 175 -2.11 4.96 18.49
C PRO A 175 -3.16 5.95 19.03
N ASP A 176 -2.81 7.22 19.08
CA ASP A 176 -3.69 8.33 19.47
C ASP A 176 -4.34 8.17 20.86
N GLY A 177 -3.66 7.48 21.80
CA GLY A 177 -4.14 7.28 23.18
C GLY A 177 -5.25 6.25 23.32
N MET A 178 -5.48 5.40 22.32
CA MET A 178 -6.47 4.35 22.36
C MET A 178 -5.97 3.10 23.08
N PHE A 179 -6.89 2.22 23.50
CA PHE A 179 -6.55 0.98 24.19
C PHE A 179 -5.81 0.00 23.25
N PRO A 180 -4.81 -0.73 23.75
CA PRO A 180 -4.17 -1.82 23.01
C PRO A 180 -4.99 -3.11 23.10
N ALA A 181 -4.86 -3.99 22.10
CA ALA A 181 -5.46 -5.33 22.10
C ALA A 181 -4.47 -6.35 22.73
N THR A 182 -4.25 -6.27 24.02
CA THR A 182 -3.25 -7.11 24.71
C THR A 182 -3.76 -8.54 24.95
N GLU A 183 -5.04 -8.71 25.27
CA GLU A 183 -5.62 -10.04 25.53
C GLU A 183 -5.69 -10.88 24.26
N LEU A 184 -6.07 -10.28 23.14
CA LEU A 184 -6.06 -10.94 21.84
C LEU A 184 -4.66 -11.44 21.46
N SER A 185 -3.59 -10.66 21.75
CA SER A 185 -2.21 -11.11 21.52
C SER A 185 -1.90 -12.41 22.29
N LYS A 186 -2.37 -12.51 23.55
CA LYS A 186 -2.21 -13.73 24.35
C LYS A 186 -3.01 -14.91 23.79
N ALA A 187 -4.23 -14.65 23.30
CA ALA A 187 -5.06 -15.67 22.66
C ALA A 187 -4.41 -16.24 21.39
N LEU A 188 -3.86 -15.37 20.53
CA LEU A 188 -3.14 -15.79 19.32
C LEU A 188 -1.89 -16.64 19.63
N LYS A 189 -1.17 -16.33 20.69
CA LYS A 189 -0.04 -17.15 21.18
C LYS A 189 -0.50 -18.54 21.62
N LYS A 190 -1.66 -18.67 22.27
CA LYS A 190 -2.24 -19.98 22.64
C LYS A 190 -2.59 -20.84 21.43
N LEU A 191 -2.95 -20.22 20.30
CA LEU A 191 -3.16 -20.89 19.02
C LEU A 191 -1.85 -21.25 18.28
N ASN A 192 -0.69 -21.07 18.92
CA ASN A 192 0.65 -21.29 18.35
C ASN A 192 0.92 -20.45 17.10
N ILE A 193 0.30 -19.26 16.99
CA ILE A 193 0.60 -18.32 15.91
C ILE A 193 1.99 -17.69 16.17
N PRO A 194 2.94 -17.73 15.19
CA PRO A 194 4.29 -17.25 15.39
C PRO A 194 4.34 -15.71 15.37
N LEU A 195 4.10 -15.08 16.53
CA LEU A 195 4.15 -13.64 16.68
C LEU A 195 5.58 -13.11 16.77
N ARG A 196 5.79 -11.95 16.19
CA ARG A 196 7.03 -11.15 16.22
C ARG A 196 6.71 -9.75 16.74
N ARG A 197 7.75 -9.02 17.16
CA ARG A 197 7.64 -7.66 17.63
C ARG A 197 8.21 -6.70 16.61
N PHE A 198 7.39 -5.75 16.11
CA PHE A 198 7.84 -4.64 15.27
C PHE A 198 7.57 -3.30 15.94
N LYS A 199 8.23 -2.26 15.43
CA LYS A 199 8.08 -0.90 15.90
C LYS A 199 7.79 0.04 14.74
N THR A 200 6.97 1.05 14.99
CA THR A 200 6.81 2.23 14.13
C THR A 200 6.82 3.48 15.00
N GLY A 201 6.56 4.64 14.42
CA GLY A 201 6.48 5.88 15.17
C GLY A 201 5.79 6.97 14.36
N THR A 202 5.49 8.06 15.03
CA THR A 202 4.88 9.24 14.44
C THR A 202 5.57 10.51 14.94
N PRO A 203 5.65 11.58 14.14
CA PRO A 203 6.19 12.87 14.59
C PRO A 203 5.18 13.65 15.43
N SER A 204 5.68 14.72 16.04
CA SER A 204 4.86 15.69 16.76
C SER A 204 3.87 16.39 15.83
N ARG A 205 2.76 16.86 16.40
CA ARG A 205 1.82 17.79 15.77
C ARG A 205 1.92 19.12 16.50
N VAL A 206 1.87 20.19 15.74
CA VAL A 206 1.97 21.56 16.27
C VAL A 206 0.76 22.40 15.86
N ASN A 207 0.50 23.45 16.61
CA ASN A 207 -0.57 24.38 16.31
C ASN A 207 -0.14 25.32 15.17
N ARG A 208 -0.92 25.41 14.11
CA ARG A 208 -0.71 26.26 12.94
C ARG A 208 -0.45 27.72 13.31
N LYS A 209 -1.17 28.24 14.31
CA LYS A 209 -1.04 29.64 14.79
C LYS A 209 0.31 29.97 15.38
N SER A 210 1.09 28.96 15.76
CA SER A 210 2.41 29.10 16.35
C SER A 210 3.56 28.92 15.36
N ILE A 211 3.25 28.77 14.07
CA ILE A 211 4.23 28.59 12.98
C ILE A 211 4.43 29.93 12.28
N ASP A 212 5.69 30.29 12.05
CA ASP A 212 6.05 31.42 11.19
C ASP A 212 6.26 30.93 9.75
N PHE A 213 5.25 31.16 8.91
CA PHE A 213 5.29 30.76 7.50
C PHE A 213 6.04 31.76 6.59
N SER A 214 6.42 32.94 7.08
CA SER A 214 6.92 34.06 6.25
C SER A 214 8.17 33.72 5.42
N ASN A 215 8.99 32.77 5.89
CA ASN A 215 10.23 32.36 5.24
C ASN A 215 10.24 30.89 4.82
N LEU A 216 9.08 30.23 4.82
CA LEU A 216 8.98 28.83 4.40
C LEU A 216 8.63 28.72 2.93
N GLU A 217 9.24 27.76 2.25
CA GLU A 217 8.92 27.43 0.87
C GLU A 217 7.54 26.77 0.80
N GLU A 218 6.63 27.35 0.01
CA GLU A 218 5.33 26.73 -0.26
C GLU A 218 5.48 25.56 -1.24
N GLN A 219 4.78 24.49 -0.98
CA GLN A 219 4.69 23.35 -1.85
C GLN A 219 3.25 23.16 -2.29
N ASP A 220 2.92 23.67 -3.46
CA ASP A 220 1.61 23.57 -4.08
C ASP A 220 1.31 22.15 -4.58
N GLY A 221 0.02 21.86 -4.74
CA GLY A 221 -0.46 20.71 -5.50
C GLY A 221 -0.32 20.94 -7.01
N ASP A 222 -0.55 19.88 -7.79
CA ASP A 222 -0.56 19.98 -9.25
C ASP A 222 -1.75 20.83 -9.72
N GLU A 223 -1.56 21.66 -10.75
CA GLU A 223 -2.64 22.44 -11.36
C GLU A 223 -3.70 21.54 -12.00
N GLU A 224 -3.25 20.55 -12.77
CA GLU A 224 -4.10 19.51 -13.35
C GLU A 224 -4.03 18.23 -12.49
N THR A 225 -4.92 18.09 -11.53
CA THR A 225 -4.96 16.90 -10.68
C THR A 225 -5.48 15.66 -11.41
N VAL A 226 -5.05 14.50 -10.94
CA VAL A 226 -5.52 13.19 -11.44
C VAL A 226 -6.13 12.43 -10.27
N PRO A 227 -7.35 11.86 -10.40
CA PRO A 227 -7.96 11.09 -9.33
C PRO A 227 -7.28 9.72 -9.13
N PHE A 228 -7.39 9.13 -7.96
CA PHE A 228 -7.00 7.74 -7.72
C PHE A 228 -8.00 6.76 -8.32
N SER A 229 -9.28 6.99 -8.12
CA SER A 229 -10.32 6.09 -8.61
C SER A 229 -10.60 6.29 -10.09
N PHE A 230 -10.76 5.19 -10.82
CA PHE A 230 -11.21 5.18 -12.21
C PHE A 230 -12.70 5.53 -12.35
N GLU A 231 -13.45 5.60 -11.22
CA GLU A 231 -14.85 6.04 -11.20
C GLU A 231 -15.01 7.53 -10.95
N THR A 232 -13.99 8.20 -10.42
CA THR A 232 -14.05 9.64 -10.12
C THR A 232 -14.07 10.46 -11.40
N GLN A 233 -15.20 11.08 -11.71
CA GLN A 233 -15.38 11.87 -12.93
C GLN A 233 -14.79 13.28 -12.80
N THR A 234 -14.91 13.89 -11.63
CA THR A 234 -14.39 15.23 -11.36
C THR A 234 -13.11 15.12 -10.55
N PRO A 235 -11.93 15.46 -11.10
CA PRO A 235 -10.68 15.42 -10.38
C PRO A 235 -10.72 16.24 -9.08
N PRO A 236 -10.07 15.78 -8.00
CA PRO A 236 -10.03 16.51 -6.74
C PRO A 236 -9.33 17.86 -6.91
N LYS A 237 -9.84 18.89 -6.19
CA LYS A 237 -9.23 20.22 -6.21
C LYS A 237 -8.30 20.41 -5.02
N ASN A 238 -7.16 21.08 -5.24
CA ASN A 238 -6.28 21.53 -4.18
C ASN A 238 -6.96 22.62 -3.35
N LYS A 239 -6.93 22.48 -2.03
CA LYS A 239 -7.58 23.38 -1.05
C LYS A 239 -6.57 24.03 -0.12
N VAL A 240 -5.37 23.44 -0.02
CA VAL A 240 -4.28 23.86 0.87
C VAL A 240 -2.94 23.70 0.18
N CYS A 241 -1.89 24.36 0.68
CA CYS A 241 -0.50 24.06 0.39
C CYS A 241 0.19 23.42 1.59
N CYS A 242 1.23 22.65 1.34
CA CYS A 242 2.19 22.21 2.35
C CYS A 242 3.39 23.17 2.36
N HIS A 243 4.21 23.12 3.41
CA HIS A 243 5.41 23.97 3.50
C HIS A 243 6.64 23.09 3.70
N ILE A 244 7.76 23.55 3.18
CA ILE A 244 9.05 22.90 3.33
C ILE A 244 9.92 23.70 4.29
N THR A 245 10.58 22.98 5.19
CA THR A 245 11.62 23.50 6.06
C THR A 245 12.77 22.50 6.17
N TYR A 246 13.79 22.85 6.93
CA TYR A 246 15.00 22.03 7.05
C TYR A 246 15.51 22.00 8.48
N SER A 247 16.01 20.84 8.91
CA SER A 247 16.83 20.78 10.13
C SER A 247 18.16 21.50 9.91
N ASN A 248 18.86 21.79 10.98
CA ASN A 248 20.16 22.45 10.96
C ASN A 248 21.15 21.80 11.95
N GLU A 249 22.37 22.33 12.06
CA GLU A 249 23.40 21.77 12.91
C GLU A 249 23.02 21.80 14.41
N LYS A 250 22.28 22.83 14.86
CA LYS A 250 21.77 22.89 16.26
C LYS A 250 20.78 21.75 16.52
N THR A 251 19.88 21.50 15.55
CA THR A 251 18.94 20.37 15.62
C THR A 251 19.68 19.05 15.78
N LYS A 252 20.73 18.84 14.98
CA LYS A 252 21.58 17.64 15.00
C LYS A 252 22.33 17.50 16.33
N GLN A 253 22.90 18.58 16.82
CA GLN A 253 23.65 18.59 18.07
C GLN A 253 22.76 18.17 19.26
N ILE A 254 21.58 18.79 19.41
CA ILE A 254 20.63 18.45 20.48
C ILE A 254 20.29 16.97 20.46
N ILE A 255 20.04 16.39 19.28
CA ILE A 255 19.70 14.98 19.15
C ILE A 255 20.89 14.10 19.54
N LEU A 256 22.10 14.41 19.06
CA LEU A 256 23.31 13.62 19.36
C LEU A 256 23.66 13.64 20.85
N GLU A 257 23.47 14.75 21.52
CA GLU A 257 23.71 14.91 22.97
C GLU A 257 22.69 14.16 23.85
N ASN A 258 21.56 13.71 23.27
CA ASN A 258 20.48 13.02 23.99
C ASN A 258 20.18 11.62 23.45
N LEU A 259 21.08 11.02 22.66
CA LEU A 259 20.87 9.69 22.10
C LEU A 259 20.71 8.60 23.18
N ASP A 260 21.39 8.71 24.28
CA ASP A 260 21.31 7.82 25.45
C ASP A 260 19.90 7.81 26.08
N ARG A 261 19.14 8.90 25.92
CA ARG A 261 17.76 9.05 26.38
C ARG A 261 16.73 8.48 25.37
N SER A 262 17.16 8.04 24.19
CA SER A 262 16.27 7.41 23.20
C SER A 262 16.02 5.94 23.57
N PRO A 263 14.75 5.50 23.64
CA PRO A 263 14.38 4.10 23.90
C PRO A 263 15.00 3.11 22.91
N MET A 264 15.28 3.56 21.68
CA MET A 264 15.95 2.75 20.66
C MET A 264 17.42 2.52 20.96
N TYR A 265 18.13 3.54 21.43
CA TYR A 265 19.56 3.48 21.69
C TYR A 265 19.88 2.96 23.08
N SER A 266 18.95 3.08 24.03
CA SER A 266 19.06 2.49 25.37
C SER A 266 18.64 1.01 25.44
N GLY A 267 18.20 0.42 24.34
CA GLY A 267 17.80 -1.00 24.28
C GLY A 267 16.43 -1.32 24.91
N LYS A 268 15.62 -0.33 25.21
CA LYS A 268 14.26 -0.53 25.75
C LYS A 268 13.26 -1.02 24.71
N ILE A 269 13.47 -0.65 23.43
CA ILE A 269 12.69 -1.11 22.28
C ILE A 269 13.38 -2.34 21.70
N GLU A 270 12.67 -3.46 21.66
CA GLU A 270 13.13 -4.74 21.07
C GLU A 270 12.73 -4.84 19.59
N GLY A 271 11.60 -4.23 19.22
CA GLY A 271 11.01 -4.29 17.89
C GLY A 271 11.84 -3.56 16.84
N LYS A 272 12.03 -4.20 15.68
CA LYS A 272 12.68 -3.57 14.53
C LYS A 272 11.76 -2.54 13.88
N GLY A 273 12.33 -1.37 13.56
CA GLY A 273 11.62 -0.29 12.86
C GLY A 273 11.70 -0.40 11.33
N PRO A 274 10.83 0.30 10.60
CA PRO A 274 10.81 0.28 9.14
C PRO A 274 12.06 0.93 8.55
N ARG A 275 12.71 0.23 7.62
CA ARG A 275 13.96 0.65 6.97
C ARG A 275 13.85 1.99 6.24
N TYR A 276 12.69 2.28 5.65
CA TYR A 276 12.47 3.46 4.80
C TYR A 276 11.72 4.60 5.49
N CYS A 277 11.39 4.45 6.77
CA CYS A 277 10.88 5.50 7.64
C CYS A 277 11.59 5.43 8.99
N PRO A 278 12.92 5.65 9.01
CA PRO A 278 13.66 5.69 10.26
C PRO A 278 13.18 6.85 11.12
N SER A 279 13.35 6.74 12.44
CA SER A 279 13.16 7.88 13.32
C SER A 279 14.15 9.01 12.97
N PHE A 280 13.89 10.20 13.45
CA PHE A 280 14.75 11.34 13.11
C PHE A 280 16.15 11.20 13.73
N GLU A 281 16.24 10.67 14.94
CA GLU A 281 17.52 10.30 15.56
C GLU A 281 18.30 9.27 14.74
N ASP A 282 17.62 8.27 14.15
CA ASP A 282 18.24 7.31 13.23
C ASP A 282 18.77 7.98 11.96
N LYS A 283 18.05 8.96 11.40
CA LYS A 283 18.51 9.70 10.22
C LYS A 283 19.78 10.49 10.52
N ILE A 284 19.81 11.17 11.66
CA ILE A 284 20.97 11.94 12.10
C ILE A 284 22.19 11.03 12.28
N VAL A 285 22.03 9.86 12.90
CA VAL A 285 23.14 8.92 13.12
C VAL A 285 23.61 8.27 11.81
N ARG A 286 22.68 7.86 10.94
CA ARG A 286 23.04 7.15 9.68
C ARG A 286 23.61 8.07 8.62
N PHE A 287 23.20 9.35 8.60
CA PHE A 287 23.60 10.33 7.59
C PHE A 287 24.34 11.50 8.22
N LYS A 288 25.39 11.18 8.99
CA LYS A 288 26.19 12.16 9.74
C LYS A 288 26.78 13.29 8.88
N ASP A 289 27.07 12.99 7.62
CA ASP A 289 27.71 13.93 6.68
C ASP A 289 26.70 14.90 6.05
N LYS A 290 25.39 14.72 6.29
CA LYS A 290 24.37 15.67 5.83
C LYS A 290 24.25 16.85 6.79
N GLU A 291 24.39 18.04 6.26
CA GLU A 291 24.24 19.29 7.02
C GLU A 291 22.79 19.54 7.44
N ARG A 292 21.81 19.13 6.61
CA ARG A 292 20.39 19.35 6.84
C ARG A 292 19.52 18.22 6.27
N HIS A 293 18.35 18.03 6.85
CA HIS A 293 17.30 17.13 6.35
C HIS A 293 16.07 17.94 5.99
N GLN A 294 15.49 17.66 4.84
CA GLN A 294 14.23 18.25 4.40
C GLN A 294 13.08 17.72 5.25
N LEU A 295 12.20 18.62 5.65
CA LEU A 295 11.02 18.39 6.47
C LEU A 295 9.81 19.03 5.80
N PHE A 296 8.61 18.48 6.07
CA PHE A 296 7.38 19.05 5.55
C PHE A 296 6.44 19.37 6.70
N ILE A 297 5.76 20.50 6.59
CA ILE A 297 4.70 20.93 7.49
C ILE A 297 3.39 20.75 6.72
N GLU A 298 2.58 19.78 7.15
CA GLU A 298 1.42 19.30 6.42
C GLU A 298 0.13 19.49 7.25
N PRO A 299 -0.94 20.07 6.68
CA PRO A 299 -2.22 20.21 7.39
C PRO A 299 -2.87 18.83 7.61
N CYS A 300 -3.48 18.64 8.78
CA CYS A 300 -4.20 17.42 9.14
C CYS A 300 -5.69 17.43 8.72
N GLY A 301 -6.23 18.58 8.31
CA GLY A 301 -7.61 18.78 7.91
C GLY A 301 -7.92 20.26 7.67
N LEU A 302 -9.11 20.57 7.20
CA LEU A 302 -9.57 21.95 7.00
C LEU A 302 -10.08 22.57 8.31
N GLU A 303 -10.78 21.78 9.12
CA GLU A 303 -11.42 22.23 10.36
C GLU A 303 -10.54 21.94 11.59
N THR A 304 -9.21 22.10 11.44
CA THR A 304 -8.25 21.92 12.53
C THR A 304 -7.01 22.79 12.32
N GLU A 305 -6.45 23.26 13.43
CA GLU A 305 -5.15 23.95 13.45
C GLU A 305 -3.96 22.98 13.63
N GLU A 306 -4.23 21.67 13.61
CA GLU A 306 -3.20 20.63 13.80
C GLU A 306 -2.36 20.47 12.53
N MET A 307 -1.04 20.70 12.64
CA MET A 307 -0.08 20.52 11.56
C MET A 307 0.85 19.36 11.87
N TYR A 308 1.05 18.48 10.88
CA TYR A 308 1.90 17.31 10.96
C TYR A 308 3.33 17.66 10.52
N LEU A 309 4.33 17.31 11.32
CA LEU A 309 5.74 17.57 11.04
C LEU A 309 6.41 16.36 10.37
N GLN A 310 6.18 16.18 9.07
CA GLN A 310 6.71 15.02 8.35
C GLN A 310 8.24 15.03 8.33
N GLY A 311 8.82 13.92 8.74
CA GLY A 311 10.26 13.72 8.79
C GLY A 311 10.85 13.78 10.19
N LEU A 312 10.10 14.27 11.19
CA LEU A 312 10.51 14.43 12.58
C LEU A 312 9.98 13.32 13.52
N SER A 313 9.66 12.12 13.00
CA SER A 313 9.29 11.00 13.87
C SER A 313 10.40 10.70 14.88
N SER A 314 10.09 10.71 16.16
CA SER A 314 11.07 10.54 17.24
C SER A 314 10.48 9.78 18.41
N SER A 315 11.36 9.15 19.19
CA SER A 315 11.04 8.56 20.49
C SER A 315 11.78 9.22 21.65
N LEU A 316 12.51 10.30 21.38
CA LEU A 316 13.20 11.10 22.40
C LEU A 316 12.21 11.67 23.42
N PRO A 317 12.66 12.01 24.65
CA PRO A 317 11.80 12.66 25.65
C PRO A 317 11.21 13.97 25.15
N GLU A 318 10.08 14.37 25.72
CA GLU A 318 9.31 15.55 25.29
C GLU A 318 10.13 16.85 25.36
N ASP A 319 10.92 17.05 26.42
CA ASP A 319 11.81 18.18 26.56
C ASP A 319 12.84 18.29 25.42
N VAL A 320 13.38 17.16 24.99
CA VAL A 320 14.32 17.12 23.87
C VAL A 320 13.60 17.37 22.54
N GLN A 321 12.36 16.85 22.39
CA GLN A 321 11.55 17.10 21.19
C GLN A 321 11.25 18.60 21.05
N LEU A 322 10.84 19.28 22.11
CA LEU A 322 10.63 20.73 22.11
C LEU A 322 11.91 21.47 21.74
N ALA A 323 13.04 21.10 22.39
CA ALA A 323 14.32 21.76 22.16
C ALA A 323 14.76 21.67 20.69
N PHE A 324 14.70 20.50 20.05
CA PHE A 324 15.12 20.39 18.64
C PHE A 324 14.09 20.99 17.66
N ILE A 325 12.78 20.92 17.93
CA ILE A 325 11.75 21.53 17.09
C ILE A 325 11.97 23.05 17.04
N HIS A 326 12.25 23.70 18.17
CA HIS A 326 12.48 25.14 18.24
C HIS A 326 13.79 25.62 17.59
N THR A 327 14.64 24.71 17.10
CA THR A 327 15.79 25.07 16.26
C THR A 327 15.48 25.16 14.77
N ILE A 328 14.31 24.68 14.36
CA ILE A 328 13.93 24.54 12.95
C ILE A 328 13.29 25.83 12.45
N PRO A 329 13.72 26.38 11.29
CA PRO A 329 13.14 27.59 10.73
C PRO A 329 11.61 27.51 10.59
N GLY A 330 10.92 28.55 11.09
CA GLY A 330 9.47 28.64 11.14
C GLY A 330 8.81 27.92 12.32
N LEU A 331 9.58 27.13 13.10
CA LEU A 331 9.08 26.38 14.25
C LEU A 331 9.67 26.89 15.60
N GLU A 332 10.35 28.03 15.62
CA GLU A 332 11.05 28.57 16.79
C GLU A 332 10.11 28.79 17.98
N HIS A 333 8.84 29.03 17.73
CA HIS A 333 7.80 29.25 18.74
C HIS A 333 6.65 28.21 18.64
N ALA A 334 6.89 27.08 17.95
CA ALA A 334 5.87 26.09 17.71
C ALA A 334 5.31 25.49 19.01
N GLN A 335 4.00 25.50 19.14
CA GLN A 335 3.27 24.87 20.25
C GLN A 335 2.92 23.44 19.88
N VAL A 336 3.52 22.48 20.58
CA VAL A 336 3.24 21.06 20.37
C VAL A 336 1.86 20.71 20.92
N MET A 337 0.99 20.20 20.06
CA MET A 337 -0.35 19.68 20.40
C MET A 337 -0.32 18.20 20.73
N ARG A 338 0.56 17.44 20.06
CA ARG A 338 0.79 16.01 20.30
C ARG A 338 2.29 15.71 20.21
N THR A 339 2.81 15.07 21.22
CA THR A 339 4.21 14.63 21.27
C THR A 339 4.45 13.49 20.31
N ALA A 340 5.61 13.43 19.67
CA ALA A 340 6.05 12.27 18.88
C ALA A 340 6.27 11.07 19.80
N TYR A 341 6.05 9.86 19.27
CA TYR A 341 6.29 8.62 20.01
C TYR A 341 6.71 7.48 19.07
N ALA A 342 7.37 6.49 19.65
CA ALA A 342 7.48 5.17 19.04
C ALA A 342 6.40 4.26 19.63
N ILE A 343 5.91 3.31 18.80
CA ILE A 343 5.00 2.27 19.24
C ILE A 343 5.52 0.91 18.80
N GLU A 344 5.63 -0.03 19.73
CA GLU A 344 5.83 -1.44 19.45
C GLU A 344 4.50 -2.17 19.39
N TYR A 345 4.41 -3.18 18.54
CA TYR A 345 3.23 -4.00 18.36
C TYR A 345 3.58 -5.41 17.91
N ASP A 346 2.66 -6.34 18.14
CA ASP A 346 2.82 -7.73 17.69
C ASP A 346 2.33 -7.87 16.24
N CYS A 347 3.04 -8.66 15.46
CA CYS A 347 2.67 -9.07 14.10
C CYS A 347 3.02 -10.54 13.88
N VAL A 348 2.40 -11.19 12.90
CA VAL A 348 2.71 -12.58 12.57
C VAL A 348 3.94 -12.65 11.68
N ASP A 349 4.65 -13.79 11.72
CA ASP A 349 5.57 -14.17 10.64
C ASP A 349 4.73 -14.48 9.38
N PRO A 350 4.76 -13.64 8.33
CA PRO A 350 3.85 -13.79 7.20
C PRO A 350 4.11 -15.07 6.37
N THR A 351 5.23 -15.76 6.58
CA THR A 351 5.46 -17.08 5.97
C THR A 351 4.54 -18.19 6.52
N ALA A 352 3.79 -17.89 7.60
CA ALA A 352 2.73 -18.77 8.09
C ALA A 352 1.43 -18.68 7.26
N LEU A 353 1.36 -17.74 6.32
CA LEU A 353 0.21 -17.51 5.43
C LEU A 353 0.51 -18.03 4.02
N ASN A 354 -0.55 -18.35 3.27
CA ASN A 354 -0.47 -18.64 1.84
C ASN A 354 -0.84 -17.41 0.99
N ALA A 355 -0.89 -17.57 -0.33
CA ALA A 355 -1.18 -16.48 -1.28
C ALA A 355 -2.60 -15.90 -1.17
N THR A 356 -3.53 -16.57 -0.50
CA THR A 356 -4.87 -16.06 -0.18
C THR A 356 -4.91 -15.29 1.13
N LEU A 357 -3.80 -15.20 1.83
CA LEU A 357 -3.61 -14.66 3.19
C LEU A 357 -4.31 -15.49 4.28
N GLU A 358 -4.73 -16.73 3.99
CA GLU A 358 -5.15 -17.71 4.98
C GLU A 358 -3.93 -18.34 5.66
N PHE A 359 -4.05 -18.68 6.94
CA PHE A 359 -3.01 -19.44 7.64
C PHE A 359 -2.87 -20.86 7.07
N ASN A 360 -1.63 -21.29 6.81
CA ASN A 360 -1.34 -22.62 6.27
C ASN A 360 -1.86 -23.75 7.19
N SER A 361 -1.65 -23.61 8.49
CA SER A 361 -2.00 -24.62 9.51
C SER A 361 -3.38 -24.44 10.13
N ILE A 362 -4.04 -23.29 9.93
CA ILE A 362 -5.27 -22.92 10.64
C ILE A 362 -6.33 -22.47 9.64
N LYS A 363 -7.23 -23.38 9.26
CA LYS A 363 -8.25 -23.11 8.24
C LYS A 363 -9.30 -22.10 8.68
N GLY A 364 -9.71 -21.20 7.77
CA GLY A 364 -10.70 -20.16 8.03
C GLY A 364 -10.17 -18.99 8.85
N LEU A 365 -8.86 -18.94 9.15
CA LEU A 365 -8.21 -17.80 9.78
C LEU A 365 -7.32 -17.08 8.78
N TYR A 366 -7.49 -15.76 8.65
CA TYR A 366 -6.76 -14.91 7.71
C TYR A 366 -6.05 -13.79 8.47
N GLY A 367 -4.96 -13.30 7.90
CA GLY A 367 -4.28 -12.09 8.38
C GLY A 367 -4.24 -11.01 7.33
N ALA A 368 -4.30 -9.73 7.73
CA ALA A 368 -4.21 -8.60 6.81
C ALA A 368 -3.53 -7.37 7.41
N GLY A 369 -2.83 -6.63 6.57
CA GLY A 369 -2.22 -5.35 6.92
C GLY A 369 -0.97 -5.48 7.79
N GLN A 370 -0.83 -4.57 8.77
CA GLN A 370 0.34 -4.55 9.65
C GLN A 370 0.48 -5.81 10.51
N PHE A 371 -0.62 -6.50 10.76
CA PHE A 371 -0.59 -7.81 11.41
C PHE A 371 0.31 -8.81 10.65
N ASN A 372 0.34 -8.73 9.32
CA ASN A 372 1.22 -9.56 8.47
C ASN A 372 2.65 -8.99 8.31
N GLY A 373 3.05 -8.05 9.16
CA GLY A 373 4.40 -7.48 9.15
C GLY A 373 4.65 -6.44 8.07
N SER A 374 3.64 -5.94 7.36
CA SER A 374 3.77 -4.78 6.47
C SER A 374 3.65 -3.46 7.23
N SER A 375 4.00 -2.34 6.59
CA SER A 375 3.87 -1.00 7.16
C SER A 375 3.44 -0.02 6.07
N GLY A 376 2.22 0.51 6.21
CA GLY A 376 1.61 1.50 5.32
C GLY A 376 0.12 1.23 5.12
N TYR A 377 -0.64 2.29 4.88
CA TYR A 377 -2.09 2.22 4.74
C TYR A 377 -2.50 1.46 3.47
N GLU A 378 -1.77 1.69 2.39
CA GLU A 378 -2.02 1.12 1.07
C GLU A 378 -1.68 -0.37 1.04
N GLU A 379 -0.57 -0.76 1.67
CA GLU A 379 -0.21 -2.17 1.86
C GLU A 379 -1.25 -2.91 2.72
N ALA A 380 -1.78 -2.22 3.74
CA ALA A 380 -2.82 -2.78 4.60
C ALA A 380 -4.14 -2.96 3.84
N ALA A 381 -4.58 -1.94 3.11
CA ALA A 381 -5.79 -1.98 2.29
C ALA A 381 -5.73 -3.09 1.23
N ALA A 382 -4.61 -3.20 0.51
CA ALA A 382 -4.40 -4.24 -0.50
C ALA A 382 -4.53 -5.65 0.07
N GLN A 383 -3.93 -5.91 1.23
CA GLN A 383 -4.03 -7.21 1.91
C GLN A 383 -5.44 -7.46 2.44
N GLY A 384 -6.09 -6.44 3.01
CA GLY A 384 -7.46 -6.52 3.46
C GLY A 384 -8.41 -6.93 2.35
N LEU A 385 -8.31 -6.26 1.18
CA LEU A 385 -9.12 -6.56 0.00
C LEU A 385 -8.94 -8.02 -0.42
N VAL A 386 -7.71 -8.50 -0.54
CA VAL A 386 -7.42 -9.88 -0.95
C VAL A 386 -7.90 -10.90 0.08
N ALA A 387 -7.72 -10.65 1.37
CA ALA A 387 -8.20 -11.54 2.43
C ALA A 387 -9.74 -11.61 2.46
N GLY A 388 -10.43 -10.47 2.32
CA GLY A 388 -11.89 -10.40 2.28
C GLY A 388 -12.48 -11.13 1.07
N ILE A 389 -11.91 -10.90 -0.12
CA ILE A 389 -12.30 -11.61 -1.35
C ILE A 389 -12.14 -13.12 -1.15
N ASN A 390 -10.98 -13.59 -0.72
CA ASN A 390 -10.70 -15.02 -0.63
C ASN A 390 -11.49 -15.71 0.48
N ALA A 391 -11.77 -15.03 1.59
CA ALA A 391 -12.66 -15.55 2.62
C ALA A 391 -14.08 -15.75 2.07
N ALA A 392 -14.61 -14.77 1.32
CA ALA A 392 -15.92 -14.86 0.70
C ALA A 392 -16.00 -15.95 -0.38
N LEU A 393 -15.04 -15.99 -1.31
CA LEU A 393 -14.97 -17.01 -2.37
C LEU A 393 -14.93 -18.43 -1.77
N LYS A 394 -14.11 -18.63 -0.72
CA LYS A 394 -14.03 -19.92 -0.03
C LYS A 394 -15.36 -20.35 0.60
N ILE A 395 -16.09 -19.41 1.24
CA ILE A 395 -17.41 -19.68 1.83
C ILE A 395 -18.43 -20.05 0.75
N LYS A 396 -18.34 -19.41 -0.43
CA LYS A 396 -19.18 -19.71 -1.60
C LYS A 396 -18.78 -20.98 -2.33
N GLY A 397 -17.64 -21.61 -1.98
CA GLY A 397 -17.10 -22.78 -2.69
C GLY A 397 -16.54 -22.46 -4.07
N GLU A 398 -16.14 -21.21 -4.30
CA GLU A 398 -15.54 -20.72 -5.53
C GLU A 398 -14.01 -20.78 -5.47
N GLU A 399 -13.36 -20.78 -6.66
CA GLU A 399 -11.90 -20.79 -6.77
C GLU A 399 -11.27 -19.51 -6.17
N PRO A 400 -10.15 -19.62 -5.48
CA PRO A 400 -9.51 -18.47 -4.86
C PRO A 400 -8.95 -17.49 -5.90
N MET A 401 -8.99 -16.19 -5.57
CA MET A 401 -8.30 -15.15 -6.32
C MET A 401 -6.84 -15.07 -5.89
N ILE A 402 -5.93 -15.43 -6.78
CA ILE A 402 -4.48 -15.32 -6.58
C ILE A 402 -3.91 -14.36 -7.62
N LEU A 403 -3.28 -13.30 -7.15
CA LEU A 403 -2.63 -12.30 -7.99
C LEU A 403 -1.13 -12.62 -8.11
N ASP A 404 -0.65 -12.74 -9.35
CA ASP A 404 0.78 -12.99 -9.62
C ASP A 404 1.62 -11.70 -9.63
N ARG A 405 2.93 -11.85 -9.46
CA ARG A 405 3.91 -10.75 -9.46
C ARG A 405 4.00 -10.02 -10.80
N GLY A 406 3.73 -10.70 -11.90
CA GLY A 406 3.74 -10.13 -13.26
C GLY A 406 2.46 -9.37 -13.58
N GLY A 407 1.39 -9.60 -12.83
CA GLY A 407 0.09 -8.99 -13.02
C GLY A 407 -0.18 -7.77 -12.13
N SER A 408 0.45 -7.69 -10.93
CA SER A 408 0.15 -6.60 -10.00
C SER A 408 1.24 -6.34 -8.95
N TYR A 409 1.25 -5.13 -8.43
CA TYR A 409 2.00 -4.77 -7.21
C TYR A 409 1.41 -5.46 -5.96
N ILE A 410 0.09 -5.66 -5.92
CA ILE A 410 -0.58 -6.43 -4.85
C ILE A 410 -0.04 -7.87 -4.86
N GLY A 411 0.06 -8.52 -6.02
CA GLY A 411 0.66 -9.85 -6.15
C GLY A 411 2.13 -9.88 -5.72
N THR A 412 2.91 -8.85 -6.10
CA THR A 412 4.29 -8.71 -5.65
C THR A 412 4.39 -8.56 -4.12
N LEU A 413 3.52 -7.75 -3.51
CA LEU A 413 3.45 -7.55 -2.05
C LEU A 413 3.17 -8.86 -1.32
N ILE A 414 2.14 -9.58 -1.74
CA ILE A 414 1.72 -10.83 -1.08
C ILE A 414 2.78 -11.91 -1.25
N ASP A 415 3.28 -12.10 -2.47
CA ASP A 415 4.32 -13.10 -2.74
C ASP A 415 5.61 -12.81 -1.92
N ASP A 416 6.06 -11.56 -1.83
CA ASP A 416 7.21 -11.22 -0.99
C ASP A 416 6.95 -11.55 0.50
N LEU A 417 5.75 -11.27 1.02
CA LEU A 417 5.41 -11.57 2.41
C LEU A 417 5.38 -13.08 2.69
N VAL A 418 4.65 -13.85 1.90
CA VAL A 418 4.42 -15.27 2.20
C VAL A 418 5.59 -16.18 1.83
N THR A 419 6.46 -15.77 0.88
CA THR A 419 7.60 -16.59 0.43
C THR A 419 8.91 -16.17 1.09
N LYS A 420 9.21 -14.86 1.14
CA LYS A 420 10.45 -14.33 1.69
C LYS A 420 10.35 -13.98 3.17
N GLY A 421 9.12 -13.69 3.62
CA GLY A 421 8.88 -13.11 4.93
C GLY A 421 9.46 -11.70 5.07
N CYS A 422 9.48 -11.20 6.28
CA CYS A 422 10.07 -9.90 6.58
C CYS A 422 10.83 -9.93 7.92
N THR A 423 12.00 -9.35 7.96
CA THR A 423 12.82 -9.18 9.17
C THR A 423 12.64 -7.81 9.80
N ASP A 424 12.10 -6.87 9.06
CA ASP A 424 11.73 -5.50 9.40
C ASP A 424 10.39 -5.17 8.71
N PRO A 425 9.63 -4.18 9.18
CA PRO A 425 8.33 -3.85 8.59
C PRO A 425 8.41 -3.64 7.08
N TYR A 426 7.70 -4.51 6.33
CA TYR A 426 7.72 -4.49 4.87
C TYR A 426 7.06 -3.23 4.33
N ARG A 427 7.68 -2.62 3.33
CA ARG A 427 7.12 -1.55 2.51
C ARG A 427 7.24 -1.86 1.04
N MET A 428 6.16 -1.59 0.31
CA MET A 428 6.17 -1.68 -1.14
C MET A 428 7.01 -0.54 -1.72
N MET A 429 7.92 -0.90 -2.60
CA MET A 429 8.79 0.01 -3.34
C MET A 429 8.80 -0.40 -4.81
N THR A 430 8.96 0.57 -5.71
CA THR A 430 9.05 0.27 -7.15
C THR A 430 10.20 -0.69 -7.49
N SER A 431 11.26 -0.69 -6.68
CA SER A 431 12.41 -1.61 -6.84
C SER A 431 12.10 -3.07 -6.51
N ARG A 432 10.97 -3.37 -5.87
CA ARG A 432 10.58 -4.75 -5.55
C ARG A 432 9.90 -5.46 -6.72
N SER A 433 9.37 -4.69 -7.68
CA SER A 433 8.81 -5.25 -8.90
C SER A 433 9.88 -5.30 -10.00
N GLU A 434 9.95 -6.43 -10.69
CA GLU A 434 10.78 -6.67 -11.86
C GLU A 434 10.18 -6.04 -13.13
N TYR A 435 8.85 -5.81 -13.15
CA TYR A 435 8.06 -5.46 -14.34
C TYR A 435 7.42 -4.06 -14.28
N ARG A 436 8.15 -3.08 -13.75
CA ARG A 436 7.63 -1.73 -13.44
C ARG A 436 6.94 -1.02 -14.60
N LEU A 437 7.38 -1.25 -15.83
CA LEU A 437 6.82 -0.59 -16.99
C LEU A 437 5.50 -1.22 -17.47
N VAL A 438 5.27 -2.49 -17.14
CA VAL A 438 3.98 -3.16 -17.33
C VAL A 438 3.03 -2.84 -16.17
N LEU A 439 3.56 -2.77 -14.94
CA LEU A 439 2.77 -2.55 -13.72
C LEU A 439 2.67 -1.07 -13.34
N ARG A 440 2.26 -0.21 -14.28
CA ARG A 440 2.08 1.23 -14.00
C ARG A 440 0.77 1.49 -13.24
N GLN A 441 0.70 2.64 -12.57
CA GLN A 441 -0.54 3.06 -11.91
C GLN A 441 -1.64 3.46 -12.90
N ASP A 442 -1.28 4.00 -14.08
CA ASP A 442 -2.22 4.47 -15.09
C ASP A 442 -2.98 3.33 -15.79
N ASN A 443 -2.42 2.12 -15.82
CA ASN A 443 -3.02 0.95 -16.45
C ASN A 443 -3.47 -0.13 -15.46
N ALA A 444 -3.68 0.20 -14.19
CA ALA A 444 -4.13 -0.77 -13.20
C ALA A 444 -5.50 -1.37 -13.54
N ASP A 445 -6.39 -0.58 -14.13
CA ASP A 445 -7.70 -1.01 -14.60
C ASP A 445 -7.61 -2.06 -15.72
N VAL A 446 -6.72 -1.86 -16.70
CA VAL A 446 -6.48 -2.84 -17.79
C VAL A 446 -6.11 -4.22 -17.24
N ARG A 447 -5.34 -4.25 -16.15
CA ARG A 447 -4.83 -5.47 -15.54
C ARG A 447 -5.81 -6.14 -14.58
N LEU A 448 -6.58 -5.36 -13.84
CA LEU A 448 -7.31 -5.86 -12.67
C LEU A 448 -8.84 -5.68 -12.73
N THR A 449 -9.37 -4.71 -13.47
CA THR A 449 -10.83 -4.54 -13.59
C THR A 449 -11.55 -5.77 -14.18
N PRO A 450 -10.99 -6.49 -15.17
CA PRO A 450 -11.58 -7.75 -15.62
C PRO A 450 -11.64 -8.83 -14.53
N ILE A 451 -10.64 -8.85 -13.62
CA ILE A 451 -10.64 -9.77 -12.48
C ILE A 451 -11.71 -9.35 -11.47
N GLY A 452 -11.76 -8.06 -11.11
CA GLY A 452 -12.77 -7.52 -10.20
C GLY A 452 -14.21 -7.75 -10.69
N TYR A 453 -14.43 -7.62 -11.99
CA TYR A 453 -15.73 -7.92 -12.62
C TYR A 453 -16.07 -9.42 -12.54
N LYS A 454 -15.14 -10.29 -12.89
CA LYS A 454 -15.33 -11.75 -12.85
C LYS A 454 -15.70 -12.25 -11.45
N ILE A 455 -15.12 -11.72 -10.41
CA ILE A 455 -15.43 -12.10 -9.01
C ILE A 455 -16.68 -11.41 -8.45
N GLY A 456 -17.25 -10.42 -9.13
CA GLY A 456 -18.49 -9.74 -8.75
C GLY A 456 -18.33 -8.47 -7.91
N LEU A 457 -17.11 -7.90 -7.79
CA LEU A 457 -16.88 -6.63 -7.08
C LEU A 457 -17.03 -5.40 -7.98
N ILE A 458 -16.91 -5.55 -9.29
CA ILE A 458 -17.10 -4.48 -10.27
C ILE A 458 -18.45 -4.66 -10.92
N SER A 459 -19.27 -3.60 -10.94
CA SER A 459 -20.58 -3.59 -11.58
C SER A 459 -20.47 -3.65 -13.12
N GLN A 460 -21.54 -4.10 -13.78
CA GLN A 460 -21.64 -4.10 -15.24
C GLN A 460 -21.41 -2.70 -15.82
N GLU A 461 -22.02 -1.66 -15.24
CA GLU A 461 -21.87 -0.28 -15.68
C GLU A 461 -20.40 0.19 -15.65
N ARG A 462 -19.69 -0.12 -14.56
CA ARG A 462 -18.26 0.20 -14.43
C ARG A 462 -17.41 -0.57 -15.43
N TYR A 463 -17.73 -1.84 -15.66
CA TYR A 463 -17.03 -2.68 -16.62
C TYR A 463 -17.25 -2.20 -18.07
N ASP A 464 -18.48 -1.77 -18.42
CA ASP A 464 -18.80 -1.20 -19.74
C ASP A 464 -18.02 0.10 -20.00
N LYS A 465 -17.91 0.98 -18.99
CA LYS A 465 -17.08 2.19 -19.08
C LYS A 465 -15.60 1.86 -19.30
N PHE A 466 -15.09 0.82 -18.62
CA PHE A 466 -13.73 0.34 -18.83
C PHE A 466 -13.54 -0.18 -20.26
N ILE A 467 -14.44 -1.03 -20.78
CA ILE A 467 -14.38 -1.53 -22.15
C ILE A 467 -14.39 -0.39 -23.17
N SER A 468 -15.31 0.58 -23.01
CA SER A 468 -15.38 1.77 -23.88
C SER A 468 -14.05 2.55 -23.90
N LYS A 469 -13.40 2.70 -22.76
CA LYS A 469 -12.07 3.33 -22.68
C LYS A 469 -11.02 2.55 -23.47
N GLU A 470 -10.98 1.23 -23.32
CA GLU A 470 -10.03 0.37 -24.05
C GLU A 470 -10.26 0.40 -25.57
N GLU A 471 -11.52 0.45 -25.99
CA GLU A 471 -11.88 0.63 -27.42
C GLU A 471 -11.38 1.98 -27.95
N MET A 472 -11.53 3.08 -27.18
CA MET A 472 -10.98 4.38 -27.56
C MET A 472 -9.45 4.36 -27.65
N VAL A 473 -8.73 3.72 -26.72
CA VAL A 473 -7.26 3.58 -26.76
C VAL A 473 -6.85 2.81 -28.03
N LYS A 474 -7.54 1.71 -28.33
CA LYS A 474 -7.25 0.89 -29.51
C LYS A 474 -7.50 1.67 -30.83
N ALA A 475 -8.67 2.30 -30.95
CA ALA A 475 -9.06 3.06 -32.13
C ALA A 475 -8.08 4.22 -32.39
N GLU A 476 -7.69 4.95 -31.33
CA GLU A 476 -6.74 6.06 -31.47
C GLU A 476 -5.35 5.57 -31.86
N ARG A 477 -4.89 4.45 -31.31
CA ARG A 477 -3.63 3.84 -31.70
C ARG A 477 -3.62 3.47 -33.18
N GLU A 478 -4.68 2.81 -33.67
CA GLU A 478 -4.84 2.46 -35.10
C GLU A 478 -4.88 3.72 -35.98
N ARG A 479 -5.57 4.78 -35.55
CA ARG A 479 -5.63 6.06 -36.28
C ARG A 479 -4.25 6.68 -36.45
N ILE A 480 -3.46 6.83 -35.37
CA ILE A 480 -2.13 7.44 -35.43
C ILE A 480 -1.10 6.60 -36.19
N GLU A 481 -1.27 5.28 -36.26
CA GLU A 481 -0.43 4.40 -37.10
C GLU A 481 -0.68 4.63 -38.59
N GLN A 482 -1.90 5.01 -38.98
CA GLN A 482 -2.27 5.28 -40.37
C GLN A 482 -2.09 6.72 -40.76
N LYS A 483 -2.30 7.68 -39.85
CA LYS A 483 -2.25 9.11 -40.10
C LYS A 483 -0.86 9.55 -40.57
N SER A 484 -0.82 10.22 -41.70
CA SER A 484 0.38 10.89 -42.23
C SER A 484 0.27 12.39 -41.97
N ILE A 485 1.34 12.99 -41.44
CA ILE A 485 1.46 14.42 -41.22
C ILE A 485 2.38 15.00 -42.30
N PRO A 486 1.90 15.93 -43.15
CA PRO A 486 2.72 16.58 -44.16
C PRO A 486 3.77 17.51 -43.51
N LEU A 487 4.83 17.76 -44.23
CA LEU A 487 5.83 18.75 -43.81
C LEU A 487 5.25 20.16 -43.98
N THR A 488 5.02 20.84 -42.86
CA THR A 488 4.50 22.21 -42.79
C THR A 488 5.36 23.05 -41.85
N ASP A 489 5.27 24.37 -41.97
CA ASP A 489 5.96 25.28 -41.05
C ASP A 489 5.51 25.08 -39.60
N ALA A 490 4.22 24.77 -39.42
CA ALA A 490 3.66 24.43 -38.10
C ALA A 490 4.33 23.19 -37.50
N LEU A 491 4.54 22.13 -38.29
CA LEU A 491 5.23 20.92 -37.82
C LEU A 491 6.70 21.21 -37.51
N GLN A 492 7.40 21.99 -38.35
CA GLN A 492 8.80 22.37 -38.07
C GLN A 492 8.94 23.20 -36.81
N LYS A 493 7.99 24.09 -36.55
CA LYS A 493 7.93 24.85 -35.29
C LYS A 493 7.75 23.94 -34.07
N ILE A 494 6.89 22.92 -34.15
CA ILE A 494 6.75 21.92 -33.07
C ILE A 494 8.08 21.20 -32.84
N MET A 495 8.82 20.85 -33.92
CA MET A 495 10.14 20.21 -33.78
C MET A 495 11.11 21.09 -33.03
N GLU A 496 11.15 22.39 -33.39
CA GLU A 496 12.00 23.39 -32.75
C GLU A 496 11.61 23.61 -31.28
N ASP A 497 10.32 23.88 -31.02
CA ASP A 497 9.78 24.10 -29.65
C ASP A 497 10.02 22.91 -28.72
N CYS A 498 9.94 21.68 -29.25
CA CYS A 498 10.23 20.45 -28.51
C CYS A 498 11.73 20.11 -28.45
N GLY A 499 12.61 20.89 -29.07
CA GLY A 499 14.07 20.65 -29.06
C GLY A 499 14.48 19.33 -29.72
N THR A 500 13.79 18.92 -30.80
CA THR A 500 14.10 17.70 -31.55
C THR A 500 14.55 17.99 -32.97
N THR A 501 15.17 17.01 -33.62
CA THR A 501 15.72 17.18 -34.98
C THR A 501 14.64 17.56 -36.00
N PRO A 502 14.83 18.62 -36.81
CA PRO A 502 13.92 18.99 -37.88
C PRO A 502 13.63 17.83 -38.84
N LEU A 503 12.53 17.91 -39.55
CA LEU A 503 12.12 16.91 -40.53
C LEU A 503 12.47 17.41 -41.95
N GLU A 504 12.86 16.48 -42.81
CA GLU A 504 13.12 16.76 -44.25
C GLU A 504 11.89 16.43 -45.10
N ARG A 505 10.98 15.65 -44.62
CA ARG A 505 9.73 15.20 -45.29
C ARG A 505 8.63 14.91 -44.30
N GLY A 506 7.38 14.83 -44.78
CA GLY A 506 6.27 14.36 -44.00
C GLY A 506 6.49 12.91 -43.52
N CYS A 507 5.87 12.55 -42.38
CA CYS A 507 6.04 11.23 -41.77
C CYS A 507 4.74 10.76 -41.13
N LYS A 508 4.70 9.51 -40.68
CA LYS A 508 3.58 8.98 -39.91
C LYS A 508 3.52 9.61 -38.51
N MET A 509 2.31 9.90 -38.02
CA MET A 509 2.11 10.50 -36.71
C MET A 509 2.72 9.64 -35.58
N ILE A 510 2.66 8.31 -35.69
CA ILE A 510 3.30 7.40 -34.76
C ILE A 510 4.82 7.58 -34.68
N GLU A 511 5.48 7.89 -35.80
CA GLU A 511 6.93 8.15 -35.82
C GLU A 511 7.31 9.42 -35.06
N LEU A 512 6.44 10.44 -35.13
CA LEU A 512 6.59 11.67 -34.33
C LEU A 512 6.44 11.36 -32.85
N LEU A 513 5.39 10.64 -32.49
CA LEU A 513 5.09 10.32 -31.09
C LEU A 513 6.12 9.37 -30.45
N LYS A 514 6.86 8.59 -31.25
CA LYS A 514 8.01 7.78 -30.76
C LYS A 514 9.19 8.63 -30.29
N ARG A 515 9.27 9.92 -30.70
CA ARG A 515 10.32 10.81 -30.22
C ARG A 515 10.07 11.20 -28.75
N PRO A 516 11.04 11.06 -27.84
CA PRO A 516 10.83 11.33 -26.41
C PRO A 516 10.30 12.73 -26.10
N GLN A 517 10.75 13.73 -26.86
CA GLN A 517 10.41 15.13 -26.63
C GLN A 517 8.99 15.51 -27.10
N ILE A 518 8.41 14.75 -28.01
CA ILE A 518 7.10 15.05 -28.59
C ILE A 518 6.01 14.37 -27.79
N THR A 519 5.09 15.16 -27.22
CA THR A 519 3.91 14.64 -26.54
C THR A 519 2.72 14.56 -27.49
N TYR A 520 1.71 13.76 -27.15
CA TYR A 520 0.47 13.69 -27.89
C TYR A 520 -0.22 15.08 -27.97
N LYS A 521 -0.19 15.85 -26.87
CA LYS A 521 -0.71 17.23 -26.82
C LYS A 521 0.04 18.17 -27.78
N ALA A 522 1.35 18.05 -27.93
CA ALA A 522 2.13 18.91 -28.80
C ALA A 522 1.73 18.83 -30.28
N LEU A 523 1.19 17.69 -30.72
CA LEU A 523 0.75 17.47 -32.10
C LEU A 523 -0.64 18.03 -32.42
N THR A 524 -1.32 18.71 -31.49
CA THR A 524 -2.70 19.20 -31.66
C THR A 524 -2.87 20.11 -32.86
N SER A 525 -1.90 21.00 -33.13
CA SER A 525 -2.00 21.99 -34.21
C SER A 525 -1.76 21.45 -35.63
N VAL A 526 -1.32 20.18 -35.73
CA VAL A 526 -1.03 19.51 -37.03
C VAL A 526 -1.88 18.26 -37.24
N ASP A 527 -2.83 17.99 -36.34
CA ASP A 527 -3.76 16.84 -36.37
C ASP A 527 -5.20 17.33 -36.46
N ASP A 528 -5.63 17.75 -37.68
CA ASP A 528 -6.92 18.41 -37.93
C ASP A 528 -8.13 17.55 -37.63
N ASP A 529 -8.01 16.22 -37.72
CA ASP A 529 -9.08 15.21 -37.45
C ASP A 529 -8.89 14.53 -36.09
N ARG A 530 -8.20 15.20 -35.18
CA ARG A 530 -7.99 14.70 -33.82
C ARG A 530 -9.30 14.56 -33.07
N PRO A 531 -9.61 13.35 -32.55
CA PRO A 531 -10.79 13.16 -31.70
C PRO A 531 -10.59 13.84 -30.34
N ASP A 532 -11.71 14.27 -29.75
CA ASP A 532 -11.72 14.73 -28.35
C ASP A 532 -11.70 13.52 -27.43
N LEU A 533 -10.54 13.25 -26.86
CA LEU A 533 -10.30 12.07 -26.03
C LEU A 533 -10.00 12.44 -24.59
N PRO A 534 -10.54 11.65 -23.62
CA PRO A 534 -10.16 11.80 -22.23
C PRO A 534 -8.64 11.69 -22.02
N ARG A 535 -8.12 12.42 -21.04
CA ARG A 535 -6.69 12.43 -20.69
C ARG A 535 -6.13 11.02 -20.49
N ALA A 536 -6.88 10.16 -19.76
CA ALA A 536 -6.47 8.78 -19.51
C ALA A 536 -6.31 7.94 -20.78
N VAL A 537 -7.03 8.27 -21.88
CA VAL A 537 -6.93 7.58 -23.17
C VAL A 537 -5.65 7.98 -23.89
N PHE A 538 -5.47 9.29 -24.14
CA PHE A 538 -4.31 9.74 -24.94
C PHE A 538 -2.97 9.56 -24.20
N GLU A 539 -2.93 9.63 -22.88
CA GLU A 539 -1.73 9.29 -22.10
C GLU A 539 -1.36 7.81 -22.24
N GLN A 540 -2.32 6.91 -22.20
CA GLN A 540 -2.05 5.47 -22.44
C GLN A 540 -1.56 5.21 -23.86
N VAL A 541 -2.13 5.86 -24.87
CA VAL A 541 -1.66 5.75 -26.27
C VAL A 541 -0.21 6.25 -26.38
N GLU A 542 0.10 7.41 -25.81
CA GLU A 542 1.46 7.96 -25.82
C GLU A 542 2.47 7.02 -25.18
N ILE A 543 2.16 6.48 -23.99
CA ILE A 543 3.02 5.54 -23.29
C ILE A 543 3.19 4.24 -24.08
N ALA A 544 2.10 3.69 -24.61
CA ALA A 544 2.14 2.46 -25.41
C ALA A 544 3.03 2.60 -26.63
N VAL A 545 3.02 3.76 -27.30
CA VAL A 545 3.85 4.03 -28.49
C VAL A 545 5.32 4.24 -28.10
N LYS A 546 5.59 5.11 -27.13
CA LYS A 546 6.98 5.44 -26.73
C LYS A 546 7.75 4.27 -26.14
N TYR A 547 7.08 3.42 -25.40
CA TYR A 547 7.70 2.34 -24.65
C TYR A 547 7.41 0.94 -25.21
N GLU A 548 6.85 0.86 -26.42
CA GLU A 548 6.42 -0.40 -27.06
C GLU A 548 7.45 -1.53 -26.96
N GLY A 549 8.69 -1.26 -27.35
CA GLY A 549 9.75 -2.28 -27.35
C GLY A 549 10.12 -2.78 -25.94
N TYR A 550 10.10 -1.89 -24.97
CA TYR A 550 10.39 -2.23 -23.57
C TYR A 550 9.21 -3.01 -22.93
N ILE A 551 7.98 -2.62 -23.24
CA ILE A 551 6.77 -3.30 -22.76
C ILE A 551 6.75 -4.72 -23.30
N LYS A 552 6.91 -4.92 -24.61
CA LYS A 552 6.97 -6.26 -25.25
C LYS A 552 8.04 -7.16 -24.62
N ARG A 553 9.20 -6.60 -24.28
CA ARG A 553 10.27 -7.37 -23.62
C ARG A 553 9.85 -7.82 -22.22
N GLN A 554 9.24 -6.94 -21.42
CA GLN A 554 8.75 -7.30 -20.09
C GLN A 554 7.60 -8.31 -20.15
N GLU A 555 6.69 -8.16 -21.10
CA GLU A 555 5.61 -9.14 -21.31
C GLU A 555 6.15 -10.53 -21.65
N GLN A 556 7.20 -10.60 -22.44
CA GLN A 556 7.88 -11.87 -22.72
C GLN A 556 8.49 -12.49 -21.46
N GLN A 557 9.13 -11.68 -20.63
CA GLN A 557 9.67 -12.10 -19.34
C GLN A 557 8.57 -12.59 -18.38
N ILE A 558 7.43 -11.90 -18.35
CA ILE A 558 6.26 -12.33 -17.56
C ILE A 558 5.73 -13.68 -18.03
N LYS A 559 5.63 -13.90 -19.36
CA LYS A 559 5.21 -15.19 -19.90
C LYS A 559 6.14 -16.32 -19.46
N GLU A 560 7.44 -16.09 -19.49
CA GLU A 560 8.43 -17.07 -19.04
C GLU A 560 8.33 -17.36 -17.54
N MET A 561 8.18 -16.30 -16.72
CA MET A 561 7.95 -16.44 -15.29
C MET A 561 6.70 -17.28 -14.99
N ARG A 562 5.57 -16.96 -15.63
CA ARG A 562 4.31 -17.71 -15.47
C ARG A 562 4.47 -19.17 -15.83
N ARG A 563 5.26 -19.49 -16.88
CA ARG A 563 5.56 -20.87 -17.25
C ARG A 563 6.28 -21.63 -16.13
N ILE A 564 7.20 -20.98 -15.43
CA ILE A 564 7.90 -21.55 -14.29
C ILE A 564 6.96 -21.69 -13.08
N GLU A 565 6.08 -20.72 -12.85
CA GLU A 565 5.10 -20.76 -11.76
C GLU A 565 3.99 -21.81 -11.96
N CYS A 566 3.68 -22.17 -13.20
CA CYS A 566 2.77 -23.29 -13.48
C CYS A 566 3.32 -24.66 -13.05
N LYS A 567 4.63 -24.79 -12.82
CA LYS A 567 5.24 -26.04 -12.33
C LYS A 567 5.05 -26.16 -10.82
N LYS A 568 3.97 -26.84 -10.43
CA LYS A 568 3.62 -27.07 -9.03
C LYS A 568 4.61 -28.03 -8.37
N ILE A 569 4.88 -27.79 -7.08
CA ILE A 569 5.67 -28.67 -6.23
C ILE A 569 4.67 -29.44 -5.35
N PRO A 570 4.76 -30.80 -5.29
CA PRO A 570 3.90 -31.58 -4.41
C PRO A 570 4.04 -31.12 -2.95
N ALA A 571 2.91 -30.99 -2.24
CA ALA A 571 2.89 -30.48 -0.86
C ALA A 571 3.60 -31.43 0.14
N ASP A 572 3.69 -32.69 -0.19
CA ASP A 572 4.29 -33.79 0.59
C ASP A 572 5.73 -34.11 0.18
N ILE A 573 6.34 -33.32 -0.72
CA ILE A 573 7.72 -33.54 -1.16
C ILE A 573 8.71 -33.51 -0.02
N ASP A 574 9.53 -34.56 0.12
CA ASP A 574 10.63 -34.60 1.06
C ASP A 574 11.95 -34.11 0.41
N TYR A 575 12.26 -32.85 0.64
CA TYR A 575 13.47 -32.23 0.10
C TYR A 575 14.78 -32.87 0.57
N TYR A 576 14.78 -33.53 1.77
CA TYR A 576 15.98 -34.21 2.29
C TYR A 576 16.30 -35.50 1.53
N SER A 577 15.31 -36.12 0.89
CA SER A 577 15.49 -37.31 0.06
C SER A 577 16.00 -37.00 -1.36
N LEU A 578 15.92 -35.73 -1.79
CA LEU A 578 16.26 -35.32 -3.15
C LEU A 578 17.77 -35.17 -3.34
N LYS A 579 18.30 -35.73 -4.43
CA LYS A 579 19.71 -35.60 -4.80
C LYS A 579 19.93 -34.37 -5.70
N GLY A 580 21.08 -33.71 -5.52
CA GLY A 580 21.46 -32.57 -6.39
C GLY A 580 21.08 -31.19 -5.87
N LEU A 581 20.44 -31.10 -4.71
CA LEU A 581 20.19 -29.86 -4.02
C LEU A 581 21.28 -29.61 -2.94
N ARG A 582 21.67 -28.35 -2.78
CA ARG A 582 22.56 -27.96 -1.67
C ARG A 582 21.82 -28.02 -0.34
N LEU A 583 22.53 -28.31 0.75
CA LEU A 583 21.96 -28.43 2.10
C LEU A 583 21.17 -27.17 2.51
N GLU A 584 21.74 -25.97 2.25
CA GLU A 584 21.05 -24.70 2.50
C GLU A 584 19.72 -24.58 1.75
N ALA A 585 19.69 -24.99 0.48
CA ALA A 585 18.46 -24.99 -0.33
C ALA A 585 17.43 -25.98 0.24
N VAL A 586 17.87 -27.18 0.62
CA VAL A 586 17.01 -28.21 1.25
C VAL A 586 16.36 -27.67 2.53
N GLU A 587 17.15 -27.08 3.43
CA GLU A 587 16.65 -26.49 4.68
C GLU A 587 15.61 -25.38 4.43
N LYS A 588 15.90 -24.48 3.47
CA LYS A 588 15.01 -23.38 3.13
C LYS A 588 13.73 -23.86 2.48
N LEU A 589 13.83 -24.76 1.50
CA LEU A 589 12.66 -25.33 0.80
C LEU A 589 11.78 -26.14 1.77
N SER A 590 12.37 -26.94 2.65
CA SER A 590 11.65 -27.72 3.65
C SER A 590 10.91 -26.83 4.66
N LYS A 591 11.48 -25.68 5.01
CA LYS A 591 10.89 -24.74 5.95
C LYS A 591 9.73 -23.94 5.32
N ILE A 592 9.95 -23.43 4.10
CA ILE A 592 9.02 -22.50 3.41
C ILE A 592 7.94 -23.27 2.66
N LYS A 593 8.26 -24.46 2.14
CA LYS A 593 7.36 -25.32 1.35
C LYS A 593 6.69 -24.56 0.20
N PRO A 594 7.47 -24.04 -0.76
CA PRO A 594 6.92 -23.29 -1.89
C PRO A 594 5.94 -24.14 -2.70
N GLU A 595 4.86 -23.54 -3.17
CA GLU A 595 3.81 -24.21 -3.94
C GLU A 595 4.22 -24.50 -5.38
N ASN A 596 5.21 -23.76 -5.89
CA ASN A 596 5.66 -23.88 -7.28
C ASN A 596 7.14 -23.52 -7.44
N LEU A 597 7.70 -23.86 -8.61
CA LEU A 597 9.10 -23.65 -8.92
C LEU A 597 9.50 -22.15 -8.95
N GLY A 598 8.56 -21.28 -9.34
CA GLY A 598 8.77 -19.83 -9.34
C GLY A 598 8.94 -19.29 -7.93
N GLN A 599 8.10 -19.68 -6.98
CA GLN A 599 8.27 -19.33 -5.56
C GLN A 599 9.59 -19.87 -5.01
N ALA A 600 9.93 -21.13 -5.30
CA ALA A 600 11.20 -21.73 -4.89
C ALA A 600 12.41 -20.90 -5.36
N SER A 601 12.38 -20.36 -6.58
CA SER A 601 13.48 -19.56 -7.15
C SER A 601 13.69 -18.21 -6.46
N ARG A 602 12.70 -17.70 -5.73
CA ARG A 602 12.75 -16.42 -5.02
C ARG A 602 13.18 -16.55 -3.55
N ILE A 603 13.31 -17.77 -3.05
CA ILE A 603 13.74 -18.03 -1.67
C ILE A 603 15.23 -17.70 -1.53
N SER A 604 15.54 -16.84 -0.57
CA SER A 604 16.94 -16.51 -0.26
C SER A 604 17.71 -17.76 0.20
N GLY A 605 18.82 -18.06 -0.46
CA GLY A 605 19.62 -19.26 -0.23
C GLY A 605 19.39 -20.38 -1.25
N VAL A 606 18.35 -20.28 -2.10
CA VAL A 606 18.12 -21.16 -3.26
C VAL A 606 18.70 -20.49 -4.51
N ASN A 607 19.61 -21.16 -5.21
CA ASN A 607 20.26 -20.61 -6.39
C ASN A 607 19.70 -21.20 -7.71
N PRO A 608 20.08 -20.65 -8.89
CA PRO A 608 19.60 -21.16 -10.17
C PRO A 608 19.95 -22.64 -10.44
N ALA A 609 21.06 -23.16 -9.89
CA ALA A 609 21.42 -24.57 -10.05
C ALA A 609 20.49 -25.47 -9.21
N ASP A 610 20.12 -25.06 -7.99
CA ASP A 610 19.12 -25.78 -7.18
C ASP A 610 17.77 -25.82 -7.90
N ILE A 611 17.35 -24.72 -8.55
CA ILE A 611 16.11 -24.65 -9.31
C ILE A 611 16.15 -25.56 -10.55
N ALA A 612 17.29 -25.59 -11.24
CA ALA A 612 17.46 -26.51 -12.39
C ALA A 612 17.37 -27.98 -11.94
N ALA A 613 18.04 -28.34 -10.84
CA ALA A 613 17.95 -29.69 -10.27
C ALA A 613 16.51 -30.02 -9.84
N LEU A 614 15.84 -29.12 -9.13
CA LEU A 614 14.45 -29.31 -8.69
C LEU A 614 13.50 -29.45 -9.90
N ASN A 615 13.71 -28.66 -10.95
CA ASN A 615 12.92 -28.75 -12.18
C ASN A 615 13.03 -30.13 -12.85
N ILE A 616 14.24 -30.67 -12.95
CA ILE A 616 14.48 -32.01 -13.50
C ILE A 616 13.78 -33.08 -12.65
N ILE A 617 13.89 -32.96 -11.32
CA ILE A 617 13.25 -33.89 -10.39
C ILE A 617 11.72 -33.86 -10.57
N LEU A 618 11.12 -32.67 -10.65
CA LEU A 618 9.67 -32.53 -10.86
C LEU A 618 9.17 -33.04 -12.21
N GLU A 619 10.03 -33.13 -13.23
CA GLU A 619 9.70 -33.73 -14.52
C GLU A 619 9.81 -35.27 -14.48
N THR A 620 10.43 -35.84 -13.44
CA THR A 620 10.59 -37.29 -13.27
C THR A 620 9.65 -37.90 -12.23
N LEU A 621 8.99 -37.05 -11.40
CA LEU A 621 7.92 -37.44 -10.49
C LEU A 621 6.57 -37.50 -11.20
#